data_62ad1470fa0023d21732ee7dae967824
#
_entry.id   62ad1470fa0023d21732ee7dae967824
#
_cell.length_a   1.000
_cell.length_b   1.000
_cell.length_c   1.000
_cell.angle_alpha   90.00
_cell.angle_beta   90.00
_cell.angle_gamma   90.00
#
_symmetry.space_group_name_H-M   'P 1'
#
loop_
_entity.id
_entity.type
_entity.pdbx_description
1 polymer ?
#
loop_
_entity_poly.entity_id
_entity_poly.type
_entity_poly.pdbx_seq_one_letter_code
_entity_poly.pdbx_strand_id
1 'polypeptide(L)'
;MATRKPFLSKSRVISAWQCQKKLYLEKHRPELAEISAQTESLFATGHQVGAIAQQIYGNSDAAVIPFNRRMQLMLQETRQLIDAEVRVPVFEATFQYDGVLVRVEV
;
A
#
# COMPACT_ATOMS: atom_id res chain seq x y z
N MET A 1 6.74 -12.41 24.82
CA MET A 1 6.91 -11.57 23.62
C MET A 1 5.82 -11.89 22.64
N ALA A 2 5.03 -10.91 22.28
CA ALA A 2 4.07 -11.10 21.21
C ALA A 2 4.83 -11.25 19.89
N THR A 3 4.80 -12.44 19.32
CA THR A 3 5.32 -12.68 17.97
C THR A 3 4.42 -11.94 16.98
N ARG A 4 4.98 -10.93 16.33
CA ARG A 4 4.30 -10.31 15.20
C ARG A 4 4.05 -11.35 14.15
N LYS A 5 2.79 -11.59 13.83
CA LYS A 5 2.46 -12.42 12.67
C LYS A 5 3.05 -11.75 11.42
N PRO A 6 3.82 -12.46 10.61
CA PRO A 6 4.31 -11.91 9.36
C PRO A 6 3.13 -11.54 8.47
N PHE A 7 3.26 -10.46 7.75
CA PHE A 7 2.28 -10.05 6.75
C PHE A 7 2.97 -9.81 5.42
N LEU A 8 2.19 -9.90 4.35
CA LEU A 8 2.64 -9.63 2.99
C LEU A 8 1.91 -8.41 2.44
N SER A 9 2.66 -7.50 1.84
CA SER A 9 2.06 -6.44 1.04
C SER A 9 1.50 -6.99 -0.27
N LYS A 10 0.61 -6.25 -0.90
CA LYS A 10 0.05 -6.62 -2.21
C LYS A 10 1.15 -6.95 -3.23
N SER A 11 2.18 -6.12 -3.32
CA SER A 11 3.29 -6.34 -4.26
C SER A 11 4.04 -7.64 -3.98
N ARG A 12 4.21 -8.01 -2.72
CA ARG A 12 4.86 -9.27 -2.35
C ARG A 12 4.00 -10.50 -2.64
N VAL A 13 2.68 -10.38 -2.49
CA VAL A 13 1.75 -11.44 -2.90
C VAL A 13 1.86 -11.67 -4.41
N ILE A 14 1.92 -10.59 -5.20
CA ILE A 14 2.11 -10.69 -6.65
C ILE A 14 3.45 -11.34 -6.99
N SER A 15 4.52 -10.97 -6.29
CA SER A 15 5.84 -11.59 -6.48
C SER A 15 5.81 -13.09 -6.21
N ALA A 16 5.16 -13.52 -5.12
CA ALA A 16 5.02 -14.93 -4.78
C ALA A 16 4.21 -15.69 -5.82
N TRP A 17 3.18 -15.07 -6.37
CA TRP A 17 2.35 -15.65 -7.43
C TRP A 17 3.14 -15.87 -8.71
N GLN A 18 4.01 -14.90 -9.06
CA GLN A 18 4.88 -15.01 -10.23
C GLN A 18 5.99 -16.04 -10.01
N CYS A 19 6.63 -16.01 -8.85
CA CYS A 19 7.74 -16.90 -8.51
C CYS A 19 8.02 -16.85 -7.01
N GLN A 20 7.88 -17.98 -6.33
CA GLN A 20 8.14 -18.07 -4.88
C GLN A 20 9.57 -17.69 -4.51
N LYS A 21 10.53 -18.03 -5.36
CA LYS A 21 11.93 -17.65 -5.17
C LYS A 21 12.12 -16.14 -5.21
N LYS A 22 11.36 -15.44 -6.06
CA LYS A 22 11.39 -13.99 -6.14
C LYS A 22 10.99 -13.36 -4.81
N LEU A 23 9.89 -13.83 -4.21
CA LEU A 23 9.47 -13.37 -2.88
C LEU A 23 10.53 -13.61 -1.82
N TYR A 24 11.12 -14.81 -1.81
CA TYR A 24 12.18 -15.15 -0.86
C TYR A 24 13.37 -14.18 -0.99
N LEU A 25 13.81 -13.91 -2.20
CA LEU A 25 14.94 -13.02 -2.47
C LEU A 25 14.60 -11.57 -2.10
N GLU A 26 13.41 -11.10 -2.37
CA GLU A 26 12.97 -9.75 -2.00
C GLU A 26 13.01 -9.55 -0.48
N LYS A 27 12.67 -10.58 0.28
CA LYS A 27 12.65 -10.51 1.74
C LYS A 27 14.05 -10.67 2.36
N HIS A 28 14.83 -11.61 1.89
CA HIS A 28 16.08 -12.02 2.53
C HIS A 28 17.33 -11.47 1.85
N ARG A 29 17.25 -11.17 0.58
CA ARG A 29 18.37 -10.68 -0.24
C ARG A 29 17.96 -9.47 -1.08
N PRO A 30 17.48 -8.36 -0.45
CA PRO A 30 17.02 -7.19 -1.19
C PRO A 30 18.12 -6.50 -1.99
N GLU A 31 19.39 -6.69 -1.63
CA GLU A 31 20.53 -6.15 -2.35
C GLU A 31 20.70 -6.71 -3.76
N LEU A 32 20.07 -7.85 -4.05
CA LEU A 32 20.08 -8.46 -5.38
C LEU A 32 19.05 -7.86 -6.34
N ALA A 33 18.19 -6.97 -5.85
CA ALA A 33 17.17 -6.34 -6.69
C ALA A 33 17.81 -5.39 -7.71
N GLU A 34 17.54 -5.64 -8.99
CA GLU A 34 17.92 -4.72 -10.06
C GLU A 34 16.71 -3.86 -10.44
N ILE A 35 16.84 -2.57 -10.26
CA ILE A 35 15.83 -1.61 -10.69
C ILE A 35 16.20 -1.14 -12.09
N SER A 36 15.50 -1.66 -13.10
CA SER A 36 15.69 -1.23 -14.48
C SER A 36 15.11 0.18 -14.71
N ALA A 37 15.57 0.86 -15.74
CA ALA A 37 15.02 2.15 -16.15
C ALA A 37 13.51 2.06 -16.45
N GLN A 38 13.04 0.93 -16.98
CA GLN A 38 11.62 0.68 -17.19
C GLN A 38 10.84 0.61 -15.88
N THR A 39 11.39 -0.04 -14.86
CA THR A 39 10.76 -0.14 -13.54
C THR A 39 10.67 1.23 -12.89
N GLU A 40 11.71 2.04 -12.96
CA GLU A 40 11.69 3.43 -12.46
C GLU A 40 10.64 4.27 -13.17
N SER A 41 10.53 4.13 -14.49
CA SER A 41 9.52 4.83 -15.28
C SER A 41 8.10 4.41 -14.88
N LEU A 42 7.86 3.13 -14.62
CA LEU A 42 6.58 2.64 -14.13
C LEU A 42 6.23 3.20 -12.75
N PHE A 43 7.19 3.28 -11.84
CA PHE A 43 6.98 3.90 -10.53
C PHE A 43 6.65 5.38 -10.64
N ALA A 44 7.39 6.12 -11.49
CA ALA A 44 7.12 7.53 -11.73
C ALA A 44 5.72 7.75 -12.32
N THR A 45 5.31 6.92 -13.27
CA THR A 45 3.97 6.94 -13.85
C THR A 45 2.90 6.66 -12.80
N GLY A 46 3.12 5.67 -11.94
CA GLY A 46 2.21 5.34 -10.83
C GLY A 46 2.01 6.51 -9.89
N HIS A 47 3.08 7.20 -9.51
CA HIS A 47 3.00 8.39 -8.66
C HIS A 47 2.25 9.54 -9.35
N GLN A 48 2.47 9.75 -10.64
CA GLN A 48 1.75 10.77 -11.42
C GLN A 48 0.25 10.46 -11.50
N VAL A 49 -0.11 9.22 -11.75
CA VAL A 49 -1.52 8.77 -11.79
C VAL A 49 -2.18 8.98 -10.43
N GLY A 50 -1.50 8.64 -9.34
CA GLY A 50 -2.00 8.87 -7.99
C GLY A 50 -2.23 10.35 -7.69
N ALA A 51 -1.31 11.23 -8.10
CA ALA A 51 -1.45 12.66 -7.93
C ALA A 51 -2.63 13.23 -8.74
N ILE A 52 -2.80 12.77 -9.97
CA ILE A 52 -3.94 13.17 -10.82
C ILE A 52 -5.26 12.69 -10.21
N ALA A 53 -5.30 11.47 -9.70
CA ALA A 53 -6.49 10.94 -9.03
C ALA A 53 -6.87 11.81 -7.82
N GLN A 54 -5.91 12.25 -7.04
CA GLN A 54 -6.17 13.17 -5.94
C GLN A 54 -6.69 14.52 -6.41
N GLN A 55 -6.24 15.02 -7.55
CA GLN A 55 -6.77 16.26 -8.12
C GLN A 55 -8.21 16.11 -8.64
N ILE A 56 -8.53 14.98 -9.25
CA ILE A 56 -9.86 14.74 -9.83
C ILE A 56 -10.90 14.46 -8.74
N TYR A 57 -10.57 13.60 -7.79
CA TYR A 57 -11.49 13.14 -6.75
C TYR A 57 -11.32 13.87 -5.42
N GLY A 58 -10.18 14.54 -5.23
CA GLY A 58 -9.88 15.29 -4.04
C GLY A 58 -10.52 16.67 -4.07
N ASN A 59 -11.52 16.86 -3.22
CA ASN A 59 -12.02 18.17 -2.88
C ASN A 59 -11.60 18.51 -1.44
N SER A 60 -12.05 19.63 -0.93
CA SER A 60 -11.72 20.06 0.44
C SER A 60 -12.11 19.07 1.53
N ASP A 61 -13.02 18.14 1.21
CA ASP A 61 -13.55 17.16 2.16
C ASP A 61 -12.89 15.77 2.03
N ALA A 62 -12.01 15.58 1.07
CA ALA A 62 -11.33 14.32 0.87
C ALA A 62 -10.41 14.00 2.04
N ALA A 63 -10.41 12.73 2.46
CA ALA A 63 -9.54 12.24 3.52
C ALA A 63 -8.34 11.49 2.90
N VAL A 64 -7.15 11.75 3.42
CA VAL A 64 -5.93 11.04 3.03
C VAL A 64 -5.37 10.34 4.26
N ILE A 65 -5.10 9.05 4.14
CA ILE A 65 -4.40 8.30 5.20
C ILE A 65 -2.90 8.46 4.97
N PRO A 66 -2.20 9.24 5.82
CA PRO A 66 -0.77 9.43 5.64
C PRO A 66 -0.01 8.14 5.91
N PHE A 67 1.10 7.97 5.18
CA PHE A 67 1.97 6.83 5.43
C PHE A 67 2.56 6.91 6.84
N ASN A 68 2.49 5.79 7.57
CA ASN A 68 3.08 5.65 8.88
C ASN A 68 3.81 4.30 8.96
N ARG A 69 5.01 4.30 9.53
CA ARG A 69 5.76 3.07 9.76
C ARG A 69 5.03 2.11 10.68
N ARG A 70 4.17 2.63 11.55
CA ARG A 70 3.25 1.84 12.37
C ARG A 70 1.98 1.56 11.59
N MET A 71 1.93 0.42 10.92
CA MET A 71 0.77 0.02 10.13
C MET A 71 -0.53 0.03 10.89
N GLN A 72 -0.48 -0.27 12.19
CA GLN A 72 -1.68 -0.24 13.04
C GLN A 72 -2.36 1.13 13.05
N LEU A 73 -1.59 2.21 12.99
CA LEU A 73 -2.14 3.56 12.95
C LEU A 73 -2.87 3.82 11.63
N MET A 74 -2.31 3.38 10.50
CA MET A 74 -2.98 3.49 9.20
C MET A 74 -4.27 2.67 9.16
N LEU A 75 -4.26 1.47 9.71
CA LEU A 75 -5.44 0.61 9.81
C LEU A 75 -6.51 1.25 10.69
N GLN A 76 -6.14 1.81 11.83
CA GLN A 76 -7.07 2.47 12.74
C GLN A 76 -7.70 3.72 12.12
N GLU A 77 -6.92 4.57 11.48
CA GLU A 77 -7.42 5.77 10.80
C GLU A 77 -8.40 5.41 9.69
N THR A 78 -8.08 4.40 8.89
CA THR A 78 -8.98 3.89 7.85
C THR A 78 -10.29 3.38 8.45
N ARG A 79 -10.20 2.59 9.52
CA ARG A 79 -11.37 2.03 10.18
C ARG A 79 -12.25 3.12 10.79
N GLN A 80 -11.66 4.13 11.39
CA GLN A 80 -12.39 5.26 11.96
C GLN A 80 -13.20 5.99 10.89
N LEU A 81 -12.63 6.21 9.71
CA LEU A 81 -13.34 6.83 8.60
C LEU A 81 -14.51 5.98 8.10
N ILE A 82 -14.31 4.66 8.00
CA ILE A 82 -15.36 3.74 7.58
C ILE A 82 -16.48 3.67 8.62
N ASP A 83 -16.14 3.54 9.90
CA ASP A 83 -17.11 3.45 10.98
C ASP A 83 -17.89 4.77 11.16
N ALA A 84 -17.28 5.90 10.83
CA ALA A 84 -17.94 7.21 10.84
C ALA A 84 -18.88 7.44 9.65
N GLU A 85 -18.97 6.47 8.73
CA GLU A 85 -19.80 6.53 7.51
C GLU A 85 -19.55 7.81 6.69
N VAL A 86 -18.29 8.21 6.60
CA VAL A 86 -17.87 9.39 5.86
C VAL A 86 -18.13 9.20 4.37
N ARG A 87 -18.87 10.13 3.76
CA ARG A 87 -19.22 10.09 2.33
C ARG A 87 -18.30 10.97 1.51
N VAL A 88 -17.00 10.79 1.67
CA VAL A 88 -15.96 11.52 0.94
C VAL A 88 -14.97 10.54 0.33
N PRO A 89 -14.26 10.92 -0.75
CA PRO A 89 -13.17 10.10 -1.24
C PRO A 89 -12.10 9.90 -0.15
N VAL A 90 -11.64 8.67 0.00
CA VAL A 90 -10.55 8.33 0.91
C VAL A 90 -9.37 7.85 0.08
N PHE A 91 -8.24 8.53 0.21
CA PHE A 91 -7.00 8.17 -0.48
C PHE A 91 -6.11 7.37 0.45
N GLU A 92 -5.45 6.36 -0.12
CA GLU A 92 -4.48 5.53 0.57
C GLU A 92 -5.09 4.74 1.75
N ALA A 93 -6.37 4.40 1.66
CA ALA A 93 -7.04 3.58 2.68
C ALA A 93 -6.31 2.24 2.86
N THR A 94 -6.04 1.88 4.11
CA THR A 94 -5.21 0.72 4.44
C THR A 94 -6.05 -0.37 5.07
N PHE A 95 -5.95 -1.56 4.51
CA PHE A 95 -6.69 -2.75 4.95
C PHE A 95 -5.75 -3.91 5.18
N GLN A 96 -6.06 -4.74 6.15
CA GLN A 96 -5.36 -5.98 6.42
C GLN A 96 -6.36 -7.11 6.65
N TYR A 97 -6.14 -8.23 5.97
CA TYR A 97 -6.90 -9.45 6.17
C TYR A 97 -6.02 -10.67 5.88
N ASP A 98 -6.11 -11.66 6.74
CA ASP A 98 -5.41 -12.96 6.60
C ASP A 98 -3.90 -12.82 6.24
N GLY A 99 -3.22 -11.89 6.91
CA GLY A 99 -1.80 -11.68 6.71
C GLY A 99 -1.43 -10.87 5.47
N VAL A 100 -2.42 -10.31 4.75
CA VAL A 100 -2.18 -9.47 3.57
C VAL A 100 -2.55 -8.03 3.88
N LEU A 101 -1.63 -7.10 3.57
CA LEU A 101 -1.82 -5.67 3.71
C LEU A 101 -1.99 -5.03 2.34
N VAL A 102 -3.02 -4.20 2.20
CA VAL A 102 -3.32 -3.48 0.97
C VAL A 102 -3.56 -2.01 1.27
N ARG A 103 -2.98 -1.13 0.45
CA ARG A 103 -3.33 0.30 0.42
C ARG A 103 -4.05 0.58 -0.90
N VAL A 104 -5.20 1.19 -0.82
CA VAL A 104 -6.07 1.50 -1.96
C VAL A 104 -5.93 2.97 -2.31
N GLU A 105 -5.63 3.27 -3.56
CA GLU A 105 -5.38 4.65 -3.99
C GLU A 105 -6.59 5.55 -3.81
N VAL A 106 -7.79 5.05 -4.12
CA VAL A 106 -9.04 5.80 -3.96
C VAL A 106 -10.14 4.84 -3.54
#